data_34ec6b0a77e07cb65a8808e2e2c0faf0
#
_entry.id   34ec6b0a77e07cb65a8808e2e2c0faf0
#
_cell.length_a   1.000
_cell.length_b   1.000
_cell.length_c   1.000
_cell.angle_alpha   90.00
_cell.angle_beta   90.00
_cell.angle_gamma   90.00
#
_symmetry.space_group_name_H-M   'P 1'
#
loop_
_entity.id
_entity.type
_entity.pdbx_description
1 polymer ?
#
loop_
_entity_poly.entity_id
_entity_poly.type
_entity_poly.pdbx_seq_one_letter_code
_entity_poly.pdbx_strand_id
1 'polypeptide(L)'
;MKGIDVYVEEAALNRGVSLLRVSGYVDTTTSPDLERRLQALLREKRYHVVVDLARVEYISSAGWGIFISEIREIREHGGDLKLAGMIPDVREVFDLLEFENILQSYPDAELAVSSFGPIVPANTPGTDSQGSGGQGSGTGTSAASGPQRSETVLTDEDLVREIARKHPEYGLMRIQKELRRAEHGGRELNPVQLYVLLRKLELDTRERRLAYAQSGSSEPAKNA
;
A
#
# COMPACT_ATOMS: atom_id res chain seq x y z
N MET A 1 3.39 6.93 33.17
CA MET A 1 3.35 7.65 31.87
C MET A 1 3.47 6.58 30.80
N LYS A 2 2.56 6.56 29.81
CA LYS A 2 2.68 5.67 28.66
C LYS A 2 3.73 6.29 27.73
N GLY A 3 4.83 5.55 27.49
CA GLY A 3 5.94 6.02 26.67
C GLY A 3 5.71 5.74 25.17
N ILE A 4 6.69 6.14 24.37
CA ILE A 4 6.81 5.79 22.95
C ILE A 4 8.06 4.95 22.77
N ASP A 5 7.97 3.92 21.92
CA ASP A 5 9.14 3.22 21.41
C ASP A 5 9.22 3.46 19.90
N VAL A 6 10.40 3.84 19.42
CA VAL A 6 10.64 4.11 18.00
C VAL A 6 11.89 3.37 17.55
N TYR A 7 11.69 2.43 16.62
CA TYR A 7 12.75 1.61 16.03
C TYR A 7 12.87 1.90 14.55
N VAL A 8 14.10 2.02 14.07
CA VAL A 8 14.43 2.17 12.66
C VAL A 8 15.07 0.89 12.16
N GLU A 9 14.54 0.35 11.08
CA GLU A 9 15.12 -0.78 10.35
C GLU A 9 15.13 -0.52 8.85
N GLU A 10 15.98 -1.20 8.12
CA GLU A 10 15.95 -1.22 6.67
C GLU A 10 14.88 -2.22 6.22
N ALA A 11 14.01 -1.83 5.29
CA ALA A 11 12.95 -2.70 4.85
C ALA A 11 13.51 -3.92 4.09
N ALA A 12 13.18 -5.12 4.54
CA ALA A 12 13.68 -6.37 3.96
C ALA A 12 13.28 -6.53 2.48
N LEU A 13 12.09 -6.04 2.10
CA LEU A 13 11.58 -6.11 0.73
C LEU A 13 12.19 -5.07 -0.22
N ASN A 14 12.69 -3.94 0.33
CA ASN A 14 13.28 -2.87 -0.46
C ASN A 14 14.31 -2.11 0.39
N ARG A 15 15.58 -2.44 0.20
CA ARG A 15 16.71 -1.90 0.98
C ARG A 15 16.89 -0.37 0.88
N GLY A 16 16.27 0.28 -0.08
CA GLY A 16 16.26 1.74 -0.18
C GLY A 16 15.21 2.41 0.70
N VAL A 17 14.32 1.65 1.37
CA VAL A 17 13.26 2.16 2.22
C VAL A 17 13.61 1.98 3.69
N SER A 18 13.45 3.05 4.46
CA SER A 18 13.55 3.02 5.91
C SER A 18 12.18 2.71 6.51
N LEU A 19 12.12 1.70 7.35
CA LEU A 19 10.91 1.35 8.10
C LEU A 19 11.06 1.83 9.55
N LEU A 20 10.23 2.81 9.91
CA LEU A 20 10.16 3.39 11.25
C LEU A 20 8.97 2.78 11.99
N ARG A 21 9.24 1.84 12.89
CA ARG A 21 8.19 1.23 13.72
C ARG A 21 7.96 2.05 14.97
N VAL A 22 6.72 2.43 15.18
CA VAL A 22 6.30 3.25 16.32
C VAL A 22 5.29 2.46 17.16
N SER A 23 5.44 2.52 18.48
CA SER A 23 4.50 1.91 19.41
C SER A 23 4.23 2.79 20.62
N GLY A 24 3.03 2.69 21.19
CA GLY A 24 2.60 3.44 22.36
C GLY A 24 1.82 4.71 22.03
N TYR A 25 2.10 5.80 22.73
CA TYR A 25 1.37 7.07 22.65
C TYR A 25 2.25 8.16 22.07
N VAL A 26 1.78 8.80 20.98
CA VAL A 26 2.45 9.95 20.36
C VAL A 26 1.75 11.21 20.81
N ASP A 27 2.14 11.73 21.96
CA ASP A 27 1.62 12.96 22.55
C ASP A 27 2.67 14.09 22.56
N THR A 28 2.37 15.21 23.17
CA THR A 28 3.27 16.38 23.23
C THR A 28 4.59 16.09 23.96
N THR A 29 4.64 15.08 24.84
CA THR A 29 5.84 14.73 25.60
C THR A 29 6.71 13.71 24.90
N THR A 30 6.11 12.84 24.07
CA THR A 30 6.75 11.75 23.35
C THR A 30 7.04 12.07 21.89
N SER A 31 6.30 12.97 21.28
CA SER A 31 6.48 13.38 19.89
C SER A 31 7.91 13.87 19.54
N PRO A 32 8.67 14.54 20.45
CA PRO A 32 10.06 14.91 20.15
C PRO A 32 10.99 13.70 19.91
N ASP A 33 10.66 12.53 20.46
CA ASP A 33 11.45 11.31 20.23
C ASP A 33 11.21 10.77 18.81
N LEU A 34 9.98 10.78 18.35
CA LEU A 34 9.61 10.46 16.98
C LEU A 34 10.28 11.42 15.97
N GLU A 35 10.18 12.72 16.23
CA GLU A 35 10.79 13.77 15.40
C GLU A 35 12.29 13.57 15.26
N ARG A 36 13.00 13.38 16.37
CA ARG A 36 14.45 13.15 16.36
C ARG A 36 14.85 11.92 15.53
N ARG A 37 14.06 10.85 15.57
CA ARG A 37 14.33 9.64 14.78
C ARG A 37 14.10 9.88 13.29
N LEU A 38 13.02 10.57 12.95
CA LEU A 38 12.73 10.92 11.56
C LEU A 38 13.80 11.84 10.98
N GLN A 39 14.15 12.92 11.70
CA GLN A 39 15.21 13.84 11.31
C GLN A 39 16.60 13.18 11.21
N ALA A 40 16.87 12.14 12.02
CA ALA A 40 18.10 11.38 11.89
C ALA A 40 18.18 10.67 10.53
N LEU A 41 17.07 10.09 10.06
CA LEU A 41 16.98 9.48 8.73
C LEU A 41 17.22 10.51 7.61
N LEU A 42 16.64 11.71 7.73
CA LEU A 42 16.80 12.77 6.74
C LEU A 42 18.25 13.28 6.67
N ARG A 43 18.93 13.40 7.81
CA ARG A 43 20.37 13.73 7.86
C ARG A 43 21.25 12.66 7.20
N GLU A 44 20.82 11.39 7.25
CA GLU A 44 21.45 10.26 6.54
C GLU A 44 21.05 10.19 5.05
N LYS A 45 20.29 11.17 4.54
CA LYS A 45 19.76 11.24 3.17
C LYS A 45 18.84 10.06 2.81
N ARG A 46 18.14 9.54 3.80
CA ARG A 46 17.16 8.44 3.66
C ARG A 46 15.77 9.01 3.55
N TYR A 47 15.35 9.30 2.33
CA TYR A 47 14.10 10.03 2.06
C TYR A 47 12.92 9.13 1.67
N HIS A 48 13.09 7.82 1.58
CA HIS A 48 12.00 6.87 1.39
C HIS A 48 11.66 6.24 2.74
N VAL A 49 10.60 6.71 3.37
CA VAL A 49 10.27 6.36 4.75
C VAL A 49 8.87 5.77 4.83
N VAL A 50 8.76 4.63 5.47
CA VAL A 50 7.48 4.06 5.92
C VAL A 50 7.43 4.17 7.44
N VAL A 51 6.35 4.73 7.97
CA VAL A 51 6.06 4.77 9.40
C VAL A 51 4.98 3.74 9.70
N ASP A 52 5.35 2.69 10.43
CA ASP A 52 4.43 1.64 10.87
C ASP A 52 3.80 2.04 12.21
N LEU A 53 2.50 2.27 12.19
CA LEU A 53 1.68 2.73 13.30
C LEU A 53 0.81 1.60 13.89
N ALA A 54 1.07 0.32 13.55
CA ALA A 54 0.24 -0.80 13.97
C ALA A 54 0.14 -0.99 15.49
N ARG A 55 1.11 -0.43 16.23
CA ARG A 55 1.17 -0.48 17.69
C ARG A 55 1.02 0.89 18.35
N VAL A 56 0.55 1.88 17.60
CA VAL A 56 0.27 3.21 18.11
C VAL A 56 -1.19 3.29 18.53
N GLU A 57 -1.41 3.58 19.81
CA GLU A 57 -2.75 3.65 20.41
C GLU A 57 -3.37 5.05 20.30
N TYR A 58 -2.52 6.09 20.18
CA TYR A 58 -2.96 7.47 20.12
C TYR A 58 -1.93 8.37 19.46
N ILE A 59 -2.39 9.33 18.66
CA ILE A 59 -1.56 10.39 18.08
C ILE A 59 -2.24 11.74 18.32
N SER A 60 -1.53 12.63 19.01
CA SER A 60 -1.97 14.02 19.22
C SER A 60 -1.75 14.87 17.97
N SER A 61 -2.30 16.09 17.98
CA SER A 61 -2.03 17.08 16.92
C SER A 61 -0.54 17.40 16.77
N ALA A 62 0.24 17.37 17.86
CA ALA A 62 1.69 17.55 17.82
C ALA A 62 2.36 16.37 17.07
N GLY A 63 1.91 15.14 17.30
CA GLY A 63 2.41 13.97 16.59
C GLY A 63 2.10 14.01 15.08
N TRP A 64 0.89 14.37 14.72
CA TRP A 64 0.51 14.56 13.31
C TRP A 64 1.33 15.67 12.64
N GLY A 65 1.57 16.77 13.39
CA GLY A 65 2.37 17.90 12.92
C GLY A 65 3.77 17.53 12.45
N ILE A 66 4.41 16.52 13.09
CA ILE A 66 5.73 16.05 12.69
C ILE A 66 5.70 15.50 11.25
N PHE A 67 4.74 14.64 10.93
CA PHE A 67 4.65 14.07 9.58
C PHE A 67 4.39 15.14 8.53
N ILE A 68 3.55 16.13 8.87
CA ILE A 68 3.22 17.24 7.95
C ILE A 68 4.42 18.19 7.77
N SER A 69 5.23 18.43 8.80
CA SER A 69 6.41 19.29 8.68
C SER A 69 7.52 18.63 7.84
N GLU A 70 7.76 17.34 8.04
CA GLU A 70 8.89 16.64 7.41
C GLU A 70 8.59 16.19 5.98
N ILE A 71 7.32 15.97 5.60
CA ILE A 71 6.95 15.47 4.27
C ILE A 71 7.43 16.39 3.14
N ARG A 72 7.46 17.70 3.39
CA ARG A 72 7.90 18.67 2.39
C ARG A 72 9.38 18.49 2.06
N GLU A 73 10.25 18.46 3.06
CA GLU A 73 11.68 18.24 2.89
C GLU A 73 11.96 16.89 2.21
N ILE A 74 11.26 15.84 2.63
CA ILE A 74 11.37 14.51 2.04
C ILE A 74 11.06 14.55 0.54
N ARG A 75 9.99 15.22 0.13
CA ARG A 75 9.59 15.32 -1.28
C ARG A 75 10.51 16.21 -2.11
N GLU A 76 11.03 17.26 -1.54
CA GLU A 76 12.03 18.12 -2.19
C GLU A 76 13.32 17.34 -2.57
N HIS A 77 13.62 16.26 -1.83
CA HIS A 77 14.72 15.34 -2.12
C HIS A 77 14.32 14.10 -2.93
N GLY A 78 13.12 14.10 -3.53
CA GLY A 78 12.66 13.01 -4.41
C GLY A 78 12.20 11.76 -3.66
N GLY A 79 12.01 11.84 -2.34
CA GLY A 79 11.46 10.78 -1.51
C GLY A 79 9.97 10.89 -1.27
N ASP A 80 9.46 10.08 -0.35
CA ASP A 80 8.11 10.19 0.20
C ASP A 80 8.04 9.57 1.60
N LEU A 81 7.07 10.01 2.39
CA LEU A 81 6.73 9.44 3.69
C LEU A 81 5.35 8.80 3.61
N LYS A 82 5.29 7.53 3.96
CA LYS A 82 4.06 6.74 3.91
C LYS A 82 3.74 6.18 5.28
N LEU A 83 2.46 6.19 5.63
CA LEU A 83 1.96 5.66 6.90
C LEU A 83 1.38 4.27 6.69
N ALA A 84 1.52 3.39 7.66
CA ALA A 84 1.01 2.03 7.56
C ALA A 84 0.42 1.52 8.87
N GLY A 85 -0.52 0.60 8.79
CA GLY A 85 -0.98 -0.20 9.92
C GLY A 85 -1.79 0.57 10.96
N MET A 86 -2.35 1.73 10.65
CA MET A 86 -3.14 2.50 11.64
C MET A 86 -4.30 1.66 12.20
N ILE A 87 -4.42 1.63 13.52
CA ILE A 87 -5.62 1.09 14.19
C ILE A 87 -6.84 1.96 13.90
N PRO A 88 -8.07 1.45 14.05
CA PRO A 88 -9.29 2.19 13.69
C PRO A 88 -9.38 3.60 14.29
N ASP A 89 -9.08 3.76 15.58
CA ASP A 89 -9.17 5.04 16.29
C ASP A 89 -8.18 6.09 15.73
N VAL A 90 -6.95 5.67 15.40
CA VAL A 90 -5.94 6.51 14.77
C VAL A 90 -6.33 6.82 13.33
N ARG A 91 -6.90 5.86 12.63
CA ARG A 91 -7.37 6.01 11.25
C ARG A 91 -8.53 7.01 11.15
N GLU A 92 -9.48 6.96 12.07
CA GLU A 92 -10.60 7.88 12.12
C GLU A 92 -10.13 9.35 12.20
N VAL A 93 -9.13 9.63 13.05
CA VAL A 93 -8.53 10.96 13.16
C VAL A 93 -7.82 11.38 11.88
N PHE A 94 -7.07 10.45 11.25
CA PHE A 94 -6.39 10.68 9.98
C PHE A 94 -7.38 11.08 8.87
N ASP A 95 -8.49 10.35 8.77
CA ASP A 95 -9.54 10.60 7.77
C ASP A 95 -10.31 11.89 8.08
N LEU A 96 -10.62 12.16 9.36
CA LEU A 96 -11.30 13.39 9.79
C LEU A 96 -10.50 14.66 9.48
N LEU A 97 -9.17 14.59 9.60
CA LEU A 97 -8.27 15.70 9.30
C LEU A 97 -7.88 15.78 7.82
N GLU A 98 -8.46 14.91 6.98
CA GLU A 98 -8.22 14.86 5.53
C GLU A 98 -6.72 14.71 5.16
N PHE A 99 -5.94 14.07 6.04
CA PHE A 99 -4.50 13.88 5.81
C PHE A 99 -4.18 13.00 4.61
N GLU A 100 -5.14 12.26 4.10
CA GLU A 100 -5.01 11.47 2.86
C GLU A 100 -4.68 12.32 1.62
N ASN A 101 -4.97 13.63 1.67
CA ASN A 101 -4.60 14.56 0.61
C ASN A 101 -3.09 14.91 0.63
N ILE A 102 -2.41 14.66 1.76
CA ILE A 102 -1.00 15.01 1.96
C ILE A 102 -0.14 13.76 2.15
N LEU A 103 -0.61 12.78 2.91
CA LEU A 103 0.11 11.57 3.30
C LEU A 103 -0.57 10.33 2.75
N GLN A 104 0.18 9.45 2.12
CA GLN A 104 -0.34 8.15 1.69
C GLN A 104 -0.39 7.18 2.87
N SER A 105 -1.50 6.46 3.00
CA SER A 105 -1.68 5.45 4.04
C SER A 105 -1.95 4.06 3.47
N TYR A 106 -1.43 3.05 4.13
CA TYR A 106 -1.51 1.64 3.73
C TYR A 106 -1.97 0.76 4.89
N PRO A 107 -2.62 -0.38 4.61
CA PRO A 107 -3.06 -1.30 5.66
C PRO A 107 -1.93 -1.88 6.50
N ASP A 108 -0.77 -2.10 5.87
CA ASP A 108 0.41 -2.67 6.49
C ASP A 108 1.71 -2.11 5.91
N ALA A 109 2.80 -2.34 6.63
CA ALA A 109 4.12 -1.84 6.26
C ALA A 109 4.67 -2.47 4.98
N GLU A 110 4.36 -3.73 4.68
CA GLU A 110 4.85 -4.42 3.49
C GLU A 110 4.30 -3.79 2.22
N LEU A 111 3.02 -3.43 2.23
CA LEU A 111 2.37 -2.71 1.15
C LEU A 111 2.94 -1.32 0.95
N ALA A 112 3.13 -0.59 2.05
CA ALA A 112 3.72 0.74 2.01
C ALA A 112 5.14 0.70 1.42
N VAL A 113 5.96 -0.27 1.82
CA VAL A 113 7.32 -0.48 1.27
C VAL A 113 7.27 -0.84 -0.21
N SER A 114 6.40 -1.78 -0.59
CA SER A 114 6.27 -2.23 -1.99
C SER A 114 5.80 -1.11 -2.93
N SER A 115 5.07 -0.14 -2.41
CA SER A 115 4.55 1.00 -3.17
C SER A 115 5.61 1.99 -3.64
N PHE A 116 6.83 1.93 -3.10
CA PHE A 116 7.96 2.73 -3.59
C PHE A 116 8.56 2.20 -4.89
N GLY A 117 8.26 0.96 -5.26
CA GLY A 117 8.93 0.29 -6.38
C GLY A 117 10.41 -0.04 -6.06
N PRO A 118 11.18 -0.52 -7.04
CA PRO A 118 12.58 -0.83 -6.83
C PRO A 118 13.40 0.46 -6.64
N ILE A 119 13.99 0.63 -5.47
CA ILE A 119 14.91 1.73 -5.17
C ILE A 119 16.33 1.17 -5.23
N VAL A 120 17.15 1.72 -6.11
CA VAL A 120 18.57 1.39 -6.16
C VAL A 120 19.27 2.25 -5.09
N PRO A 121 19.93 1.65 -4.09
CA PRO A 121 20.71 2.39 -3.11
C PRO A 121 21.79 3.23 -3.80
N ALA A 122 21.96 4.48 -3.39
CA ALA A 122 22.87 5.45 -4.01
C ALA A 122 24.38 5.07 -3.96
N ASN A 123 24.74 3.86 -3.50
CA ASN A 123 26.11 3.37 -3.33
C ASN A 123 26.49 2.23 -4.28
N THR A 124 25.94 2.17 -5.49
CA THR A 124 26.52 1.30 -6.54
C THR A 124 27.40 2.17 -7.43
N PRO A 125 28.72 1.89 -7.54
CA PRO A 125 29.58 2.59 -8.49
C PRO A 125 29.10 2.32 -9.90
N GLY A 126 28.99 3.37 -10.70
CA GLY A 126 28.32 3.46 -11.96
C GLY A 126 28.51 2.28 -12.91
N THR A 127 27.40 1.92 -13.50
CA THR A 127 27.39 1.33 -14.83
C THR A 127 26.60 2.30 -15.71
N ASP A 128 27.36 3.06 -16.49
CA ASP A 128 26.83 3.88 -17.58
C ASP A 128 26.04 2.97 -18.53
N SER A 129 24.77 3.23 -18.67
CA SER A 129 23.98 2.68 -19.78
C SER A 129 23.45 3.83 -20.60
N GLN A 130 24.17 4.04 -21.67
CA GLN A 130 23.85 4.93 -22.77
C GLN A 130 22.46 4.67 -23.31
N GLY A 131 21.78 5.78 -23.60
CA GLY A 131 20.53 5.77 -24.32
C GLY A 131 20.68 5.25 -25.74
N SER A 132 19.65 4.64 -26.24
CA SER A 132 19.37 4.57 -27.67
C SER A 132 17.87 4.82 -27.88
N GLY A 133 17.60 5.93 -28.53
CA GLY A 133 16.32 6.25 -29.09
C GLY A 133 15.99 5.31 -30.25
N GLY A 134 14.72 4.99 -30.41
CA GLY A 134 14.17 4.27 -31.53
C GLY A 134 12.76 4.71 -31.76
N GLN A 135 12.58 5.70 -32.65
CA GLN A 135 11.31 5.99 -33.30
C GLN A 135 10.97 4.87 -34.28
N GLY A 136 9.71 4.49 -34.35
CA GLY A 136 9.20 3.57 -35.36
C GLY A 136 7.67 3.68 -35.44
N SER A 137 7.24 4.55 -36.34
CA SER A 137 5.86 4.66 -36.84
C SER A 137 5.52 3.48 -37.74
N GLY A 138 4.23 3.06 -37.73
CA GLY A 138 3.75 2.10 -38.72
C GLY A 138 2.29 1.75 -38.54
N THR A 139 1.48 2.49 -39.19
CA THR A 139 0.10 2.34 -39.71
C THR A 139 -0.36 0.92 -40.06
N GLY A 140 -1.63 0.62 -39.74
CA GLY A 140 -2.49 0.15 -40.81
C GLY A 140 -3.23 -1.16 -40.65
N THR A 141 -4.55 -1.04 -40.66
CA THR A 141 -5.61 -1.80 -41.32
C THR A 141 -6.15 -3.10 -40.72
N SER A 142 -7.35 -3.01 -40.20
CA SER A 142 -8.64 -3.50 -40.76
C SER A 142 -8.88 -5.03 -40.86
N ALA A 143 -9.94 -5.41 -40.14
CA ALA A 143 -11.03 -6.33 -40.48
C ALA A 143 -10.77 -7.83 -40.56
N ALA A 144 -11.45 -8.58 -39.65
CA ALA A 144 -12.43 -9.58 -40.10
C ALA A 144 -13.18 -10.16 -38.90
N SER A 145 -14.47 -10.10 -39.02
CA SER A 145 -15.48 -10.64 -38.15
C SER A 145 -15.49 -12.18 -38.18
N GLY A 146 -15.50 -12.78 -36.96
CA GLY A 146 -15.91 -14.17 -36.77
C GLY A 146 -16.65 -14.27 -35.46
N PRO A 147 -17.74 -15.03 -35.31
CA PRO A 147 -18.53 -15.07 -34.09
C PRO A 147 -17.76 -15.82 -33.02
N GLN A 148 -17.18 -15.07 -32.10
CA GLN A 148 -16.57 -15.65 -30.91
C GLN A 148 -17.67 -15.94 -29.89
N ARG A 149 -17.72 -17.21 -29.51
CA ARG A 149 -18.39 -17.68 -28.31
C ARG A 149 -17.99 -16.77 -27.15
N SER A 150 -18.98 -16.25 -26.43
CA SER A 150 -18.81 -15.48 -25.22
C SER A 150 -18.19 -16.35 -24.13
N GLU A 151 -16.88 -16.50 -24.15
CA GLU A 151 -16.13 -16.77 -22.91
C GLU A 151 -16.24 -15.47 -22.11
N THR A 152 -16.96 -15.53 -21.03
CA THR A 152 -17.05 -14.46 -20.05
C THR A 152 -15.64 -14.28 -19.50
N VAL A 153 -14.88 -13.36 -20.06
CA VAL A 153 -13.56 -12.99 -19.56
C VAL A 153 -13.81 -12.33 -18.22
N LEU A 154 -13.59 -13.09 -17.13
CA LEU A 154 -13.69 -12.58 -15.77
C LEU A 154 -12.78 -11.34 -15.64
N THR A 155 -13.34 -10.26 -15.13
CA THR A 155 -12.54 -9.06 -14.84
C THR A 155 -11.68 -9.26 -13.61
N ASP A 156 -10.67 -8.41 -13.42
CA ASP A 156 -9.85 -8.46 -12.21
C ASP A 156 -10.71 -8.28 -10.94
N GLU A 157 -11.79 -7.48 -11.04
CA GLU A 157 -12.76 -7.29 -9.96
C GLU A 157 -13.52 -8.59 -9.63
N ASP A 158 -13.95 -9.32 -10.65
CA ASP A 158 -14.68 -10.59 -10.48
C ASP A 158 -13.79 -11.65 -9.83
N LEU A 159 -12.53 -11.75 -10.27
CA LEU A 159 -11.56 -12.68 -9.69
C LEU A 159 -11.23 -12.35 -8.24
N VAL A 160 -11.03 -11.07 -7.94
CA VAL A 160 -10.77 -10.63 -6.56
C VAL A 160 -11.97 -10.91 -5.66
N ARG A 161 -13.19 -10.67 -6.13
CA ARG A 161 -14.42 -11.01 -5.41
C ARG A 161 -14.57 -12.51 -5.16
N GLU A 162 -14.24 -13.31 -6.18
CA GLU A 162 -14.30 -14.77 -6.07
C GLU A 162 -13.29 -15.30 -5.03
N ILE A 163 -12.05 -14.82 -5.08
CA ILE A 163 -11.01 -15.21 -4.12
C ILE A 163 -11.39 -14.75 -2.70
N ALA A 164 -11.86 -13.52 -2.55
CA ALA A 164 -12.28 -13.00 -1.24
C ALA A 164 -13.47 -13.76 -0.64
N ARG A 165 -14.36 -14.27 -1.48
CA ARG A 165 -15.49 -15.11 -1.06
C ARG A 165 -15.04 -16.50 -0.63
N LYS A 166 -14.14 -17.13 -1.38
CA LYS A 166 -13.61 -18.47 -1.08
C LYS A 166 -12.65 -18.46 0.12
N HIS A 167 -11.91 -17.38 0.27
CA HIS A 167 -10.83 -17.26 1.24
C HIS A 167 -10.84 -15.88 1.95
N PRO A 168 -11.88 -15.61 2.76
CA PRO A 168 -12.03 -14.31 3.42
C PRO A 168 -10.90 -14.01 4.42
N GLU A 169 -10.19 -15.05 4.88
CA GLU A 169 -9.03 -14.95 5.77
C GLU A 169 -7.74 -14.51 5.04
N TYR A 170 -7.71 -14.55 3.71
CA TYR A 170 -6.52 -14.19 2.95
C TYR A 170 -6.23 -12.69 3.05
N GLY A 171 -4.99 -12.36 3.45
CA GLY A 171 -4.45 -11.03 3.31
C GLY A 171 -4.07 -10.72 1.86
N LEU A 172 -3.77 -9.45 1.58
CA LEU A 172 -3.50 -8.95 0.23
C LEU A 172 -2.43 -9.76 -0.52
N MET A 173 -1.32 -10.09 0.14
CA MET A 173 -0.24 -10.86 -0.49
C MET A 173 -0.66 -12.28 -0.89
N ARG A 174 -1.57 -12.91 -0.12
CA ARG A 174 -2.12 -14.21 -0.47
C ARG A 174 -3.09 -14.11 -1.63
N ILE A 175 -3.94 -13.07 -1.65
CA ILE A 175 -4.85 -12.80 -2.78
C ILE A 175 -4.03 -12.54 -4.05
N GLN A 176 -2.95 -11.75 -3.97
CA GLN A 176 -2.06 -11.51 -5.10
C GLN A 176 -1.41 -12.79 -5.62
N LYS A 177 -0.93 -13.64 -4.71
CA LYS A 177 -0.35 -14.93 -5.08
C LYS A 177 -1.37 -15.85 -5.75
N GLU A 178 -2.61 -15.82 -5.30
CA GLU A 178 -3.71 -16.60 -5.87
C GLU A 178 -4.06 -16.11 -7.28
N LEU A 179 -4.13 -14.79 -7.51
CA LEU A 179 -4.36 -14.19 -8.83
C LEU A 179 -3.30 -14.58 -9.87
N ARG A 180 -2.04 -14.79 -9.44
CA ARG A 180 -0.95 -15.25 -10.32
C ARG A 180 -1.06 -16.71 -10.76
N ARG A 181 -1.92 -17.51 -10.12
CA ARG A 181 -2.10 -18.90 -10.53
C ARG A 181 -2.77 -19.00 -11.89
N ALA A 182 -2.39 -20.02 -12.66
CA ALA A 182 -2.92 -20.24 -14.00
C ALA A 182 -4.45 -20.44 -14.01
N GLU A 183 -5.03 -20.95 -12.93
CA GLU A 183 -6.47 -21.11 -12.72
C GLU A 183 -7.24 -19.80 -12.77
N HIS A 184 -6.60 -18.69 -12.43
CA HIS A 184 -7.15 -17.32 -12.46
C HIS A 184 -6.58 -16.48 -13.62
N GLY A 185 -6.01 -17.14 -14.64
CA GLY A 185 -5.50 -16.47 -15.84
C GLY A 185 -4.15 -15.76 -15.67
N GLY A 186 -3.38 -16.08 -14.62
CA GLY A 186 -2.03 -15.55 -14.42
C GLY A 186 -1.95 -14.04 -14.28
N ARG A 187 -2.96 -13.40 -13.67
CA ARG A 187 -3.05 -11.94 -13.55
C ARG A 187 -1.95 -11.36 -12.67
N GLU A 188 -1.22 -10.39 -13.21
CA GLU A 188 -0.17 -9.67 -12.49
C GLU A 188 -0.65 -8.27 -12.08
N LEU A 189 -1.42 -8.22 -11.01
CA LEU A 189 -1.68 -6.96 -10.32
C LEU A 189 -0.53 -6.67 -9.35
N ASN A 190 0.03 -5.45 -9.39
CA ASN A 190 0.97 -5.06 -8.35
C ASN A 190 0.22 -4.87 -7.01
N PRO A 191 0.92 -4.93 -5.85
CA PRO A 191 0.26 -4.84 -4.55
C PRO A 191 -0.59 -3.58 -4.36
N VAL A 192 -0.16 -2.44 -4.94
CA VAL A 192 -0.87 -1.16 -4.86
C VAL A 192 -2.16 -1.21 -5.67
N GLN A 193 -2.10 -1.73 -6.90
CA GLN A 193 -3.30 -1.88 -7.75
C GLN A 193 -4.32 -2.80 -7.09
N LEU A 194 -3.86 -3.91 -6.53
CA LEU A 194 -4.74 -4.85 -5.83
C LEU A 194 -5.34 -4.21 -4.56
N TYR A 195 -4.58 -3.42 -3.82
CA TYR A 195 -5.10 -2.70 -2.66
C TYR A 195 -6.17 -1.67 -3.03
N VAL A 196 -5.90 -0.85 -4.05
CA VAL A 196 -6.88 0.12 -4.58
C VAL A 196 -8.16 -0.59 -5.01
N LEU A 197 -8.01 -1.74 -5.67
CA LEU A 197 -9.14 -2.55 -6.11
C LEU A 197 -9.93 -3.13 -4.93
N LEU A 198 -9.26 -3.70 -3.93
CA LEU A 198 -9.89 -4.20 -2.72
C LEU A 198 -10.62 -3.10 -1.94
N ARG A 199 -10.05 -1.90 -1.86
CA ARG A 199 -10.68 -0.73 -1.24
C ARG A 199 -11.93 -0.30 -2.02
N LYS A 200 -11.84 -0.24 -3.35
CA LYS A 200 -13.00 0.07 -4.22
C LYS A 200 -14.14 -0.94 -4.03
N LEU A 201 -13.80 -2.20 -3.82
CA LEU A 201 -14.76 -3.29 -3.60
C LEU A 201 -15.21 -3.42 -2.14
N GLU A 202 -14.72 -2.59 -1.24
CA GLU A 202 -14.93 -2.66 0.21
C GLU A 202 -14.48 -4.01 0.82
N LEU A 203 -13.40 -4.59 0.29
CA LEU A 203 -12.82 -5.87 0.70
C LEU A 203 -11.41 -5.72 1.28
N ASP A 204 -10.99 -4.52 1.61
CA ASP A 204 -9.65 -4.16 2.08
C ASP A 204 -9.31 -4.71 3.48
N THR A 205 -10.32 -4.85 4.35
CA THR A 205 -10.12 -5.43 5.68
C THR A 205 -10.59 -6.89 5.76
N ARG A 206 -10.04 -7.65 6.72
CA ARG A 206 -10.46 -9.03 6.97
C ARG A 206 -11.94 -9.12 7.36
N GLU A 207 -12.42 -8.18 8.17
CA GLU A 207 -13.81 -8.14 8.63
C GLU A 207 -14.79 -7.92 7.48
N ARG A 208 -14.47 -6.98 6.56
CA ARG A 208 -15.27 -6.72 5.37
C ARG A 208 -15.33 -7.95 4.45
N ARG A 209 -14.20 -8.66 4.27
CA ARG A 209 -14.17 -9.91 3.49
C ARG A 209 -14.99 -11.02 4.14
N LEU A 210 -14.92 -11.17 5.47
CA LEU A 210 -15.76 -12.13 6.20
C LEU A 210 -17.24 -11.81 6.07
N ALA A 211 -17.63 -10.54 6.22
CA ALA A 211 -19.00 -10.09 6.03
C ALA A 211 -19.49 -10.34 4.59
N TYR A 212 -18.66 -10.05 3.60
CA TYR A 212 -18.95 -10.29 2.18
C TYR A 212 -19.13 -11.79 1.88
N ALA A 213 -18.27 -12.66 2.41
CA ALA A 213 -18.41 -14.11 2.24
C ALA A 213 -19.70 -14.66 2.85
N GLN A 214 -20.13 -14.10 4.00
CA GLN A 214 -21.40 -14.48 4.65
C GLN A 214 -22.62 -13.96 3.89
N SER A 215 -22.57 -12.76 3.31
CA SER A 215 -23.68 -12.19 2.53
C SER A 215 -23.97 -12.95 1.24
N GLY A 216 -22.98 -13.60 0.66
CA GLY A 216 -23.13 -14.44 -0.54
C GLY A 216 -23.79 -15.80 -0.31
N SER A 217 -24.03 -16.19 0.96
CA SER A 217 -24.74 -17.44 1.31
C SER A 217 -26.27 -17.30 1.36
N SER A 218 -26.79 -16.10 1.11
CA SER A 218 -28.22 -15.79 1.17
C SER A 218 -28.79 -15.48 -0.23
N GLU A 219 -28.59 -16.37 -1.20
CA GLU A 219 -29.38 -16.31 -2.41
C GLU A 219 -30.74 -16.96 -2.11
N PRO A 220 -31.88 -16.22 -2.17
CA PRO A 220 -33.19 -16.84 -2.07
C PRO A 220 -33.38 -17.71 -3.31
N ALA A 221 -33.68 -19.01 -3.07
CA ALA A 221 -34.16 -19.90 -4.09
C ALA A 221 -35.26 -19.20 -4.90
N LYS A 222 -35.03 -18.90 -6.15
CA LYS A 222 -36.07 -18.53 -7.10
C LYS A 222 -36.95 -19.77 -7.25
N ASN A 223 -38.09 -19.73 -6.59
CA ASN A 223 -39.20 -20.66 -6.85
C ASN A 223 -39.61 -20.58 -8.32
N ALA A 224 -39.83 -21.74 -8.84
CA ALA A 224 -40.40 -22.12 -10.12
C ALA A 224 -41.67 -21.36 -10.47
#